data_da1871e51e9e64fc10ba9a47ef8d69cb
#
_entry.id   da1871e51e9e64fc10ba9a47ef8d69cb
#
_cell.length_a   1.000
_cell.length_b   1.000
_cell.length_c   1.000
_cell.angle_alpha   90.00
_cell.angle_beta   90.00
_cell.angle_gamma   90.00
#
_symmetry.space_group_name_H-M   'P 1'
#
loop_
_entity.id
_entity.type
_entity.pdbx_description
1 polymer ?
#
loop_
_entity_poly.entity_id
_entity_poly.type
_entity_poly.pdbx_seq_one_letter_code
_entity_poly.pdbx_strand_id
1 'polypeptide(L)'
;MKNIFLNLKRFDIPTSIGGVNNVGYREDYGKTITSFIDNLDGFNFVIFFQESNLLPSLEVANKTRIGCQGVHYDDVEQGHNFGAFTTFRTAKSMTAIGVTDTIIGHCEERKHLNYIMSLGGNNGDVNVILNQEIKMATKEKMNVLYCIGETSDEQDNKYEVLKRQIEVGLKDVDLKYIKIAYEPVWAIGPGKTPPNKEYIQDIARYIKSLVNIEVVYGGGLKVENAKMIASIPELDGGLIALTRFGKDFGFYLEDFKEIVDTYKEGL
;
A
#
# COMPACT_ATOMS: atom_id res chain seq x y z
N MET A 1 3.17 -4.73 18.12
CA MET A 1 2.76 -5.80 17.17
C MET A 1 3.15 -5.32 15.79
N LYS A 2 3.79 -6.17 14.96
CA LYS A 2 4.17 -5.80 13.58
C LYS A 2 2.93 -5.69 12.69
N ASN A 3 3.06 -5.00 11.55
CA ASN A 3 1.95 -4.76 10.63
C ASN A 3 2.10 -5.60 9.36
N ILE A 4 1.01 -6.21 8.89
CA ILE A 4 0.94 -6.83 7.57
C ILE A 4 -0.14 -6.13 6.77
N PHE A 5 0.27 -5.51 5.69
CA PHE A 5 -0.61 -4.84 4.73
C PHE A 5 -0.79 -5.73 3.52
N LEU A 6 -1.99 -5.76 2.97
CA LEU A 6 -2.32 -6.47 1.75
C LEU A 6 -2.94 -5.50 0.73
N ASN A 7 -2.26 -5.29 -0.40
CA ASN A 7 -2.80 -4.49 -1.51
C ASN A 7 -3.35 -5.42 -2.59
N LEU A 8 -4.66 -5.50 -2.70
CA LEU A 8 -5.35 -6.37 -3.66
C LEU A 8 -5.51 -5.77 -5.06
N LYS A 9 -5.00 -4.56 -5.28
CA LYS A 9 -4.99 -3.93 -6.62
C LYS A 9 -6.32 -4.15 -7.36
N ARG A 10 -6.29 -4.70 -8.58
CA ARG A 10 -7.46 -5.15 -9.36
C ARG A 10 -7.49 -6.68 -9.50
N PHE A 11 -7.14 -7.39 -8.44
CA PHE A 11 -7.14 -8.87 -8.43
C PHE A 11 -8.55 -9.47 -8.33
N ASP A 12 -9.57 -8.64 -8.22
CA ASP A 12 -10.99 -9.00 -8.30
C ASP A 12 -11.46 -9.36 -9.73
N ILE A 13 -10.66 -9.08 -10.75
CA ILE A 13 -10.99 -9.34 -12.15
C ILE A 13 -10.88 -10.86 -12.43
N PRO A 14 -11.95 -11.49 -12.96
CA PRO A 14 -11.94 -12.92 -13.30
C PRO A 14 -10.86 -13.30 -14.33
N THR A 15 -10.32 -14.51 -14.17
CA THR A 15 -9.35 -15.08 -15.13
C THR A 15 -9.91 -15.23 -16.54
N SER A 16 -11.21 -15.46 -16.68
CA SER A 16 -11.91 -15.58 -17.98
C SER A 16 -11.86 -14.30 -18.83
N ILE A 17 -11.56 -13.15 -18.23
CA ILE A 17 -11.42 -11.86 -18.93
C ILE A 17 -10.04 -11.23 -18.70
N GLY A 18 -9.02 -12.04 -18.42
CA GLY A 18 -7.63 -11.62 -18.33
C GLY A 18 -7.15 -11.18 -16.95
N GLY A 19 -7.97 -11.33 -15.90
CA GLY A 19 -7.58 -11.07 -14.52
C GLY A 19 -6.92 -12.27 -13.84
N VAL A 20 -6.79 -12.16 -12.51
CA VAL A 20 -6.12 -13.18 -11.67
C VAL A 20 -7.00 -13.68 -10.51
N ASN A 21 -8.27 -13.34 -10.50
CA ASN A 21 -9.18 -13.73 -9.42
C ASN A 21 -9.40 -15.23 -9.38
N ASN A 22 -9.08 -15.83 -8.25
CA ASN A 22 -9.29 -17.25 -7.96
C ASN A 22 -9.96 -17.50 -6.59
N VAL A 23 -10.42 -16.44 -5.91
CA VAL A 23 -10.94 -16.52 -4.53
C VAL A 23 -12.46 -16.54 -4.49
N GLY A 24 -13.10 -15.67 -5.25
CA GLY A 24 -14.55 -15.52 -5.22
C GLY A 24 -15.03 -14.52 -6.26
N TYR A 25 -16.35 -14.39 -6.41
CA TYR A 25 -16.93 -13.50 -7.41
C TYR A 25 -17.81 -12.44 -6.74
N ARG A 26 -17.77 -11.19 -7.26
CA ARG A 26 -18.52 -10.05 -6.72
C ARG A 26 -18.21 -9.82 -5.22
N GLU A 27 -19.23 -9.70 -4.39
CA GLU A 27 -19.12 -9.46 -2.95
C GLU A 27 -18.42 -10.57 -2.18
N ASP A 28 -18.46 -11.81 -2.67
CA ASP A 28 -17.78 -12.95 -2.04
C ASP A 28 -16.26 -12.79 -2.05
N TYR A 29 -15.70 -12.08 -3.03
CA TYR A 29 -14.26 -11.83 -3.09
C TYR A 29 -13.75 -11.13 -1.84
N GLY A 30 -14.35 -9.97 -1.51
CA GLY A 30 -13.95 -9.20 -0.32
C GLY A 30 -14.28 -9.92 0.98
N LYS A 31 -15.48 -10.50 1.09
CA LYS A 31 -15.93 -11.24 2.29
C LYS A 31 -15.03 -12.44 2.60
N THR A 32 -14.70 -13.24 1.60
CA THR A 32 -13.86 -14.43 1.77
C THR A 32 -12.46 -14.07 2.24
N ILE A 33 -11.80 -13.10 1.60
CA ILE A 33 -10.45 -12.67 1.97
C ILE A 33 -10.43 -12.09 3.37
N THR A 34 -11.36 -11.20 3.70
CA THR A 34 -11.43 -10.56 5.01
C THR A 34 -11.68 -11.58 6.11
N SER A 35 -12.65 -12.48 5.95
CA SER A 35 -12.94 -13.54 6.93
C SER A 35 -11.77 -14.49 7.13
N PHE A 36 -11.03 -14.81 6.06
CA PHE A 36 -9.84 -15.65 6.18
C PHE A 36 -8.74 -14.96 7.00
N ILE A 37 -8.45 -13.68 6.70
CA ILE A 37 -7.39 -12.94 7.39
C ILE A 37 -7.76 -12.64 8.84
N ASP A 38 -9.04 -12.42 9.15
CA ASP A 38 -9.52 -12.25 10.52
C ASP A 38 -9.28 -13.47 11.42
N ASN A 39 -9.08 -14.65 10.86
CA ASN A 39 -8.71 -15.86 11.61
C ASN A 39 -7.19 -16.01 11.83
N LEU A 40 -6.38 -15.12 11.28
CA LEU A 40 -4.93 -15.10 11.52
C LEU A 40 -4.59 -14.23 12.73
N ASP A 41 -3.54 -14.62 13.47
CA ASP A 41 -3.12 -13.94 14.69
C ASP A 41 -1.63 -13.52 14.64
N GLY A 42 -1.30 -12.57 15.51
CA GLY A 42 0.10 -12.16 15.75
C GLY A 42 0.50 -10.86 15.04
N PHE A 43 -0.37 -10.30 14.20
CA PHE A 43 -0.10 -9.07 13.46
C PHE A 43 -1.31 -8.13 13.47
N ASN A 44 -1.04 -6.85 13.16
CA ASN A 44 -2.07 -5.91 12.76
C ASN A 44 -2.28 -6.04 11.25
N PHE A 45 -3.43 -6.52 10.82
CA PHE A 45 -3.76 -6.68 9.41
C PHE A 45 -4.54 -5.49 8.87
N VAL A 46 -4.16 -5.02 7.68
CA VAL A 46 -4.88 -4.01 6.90
C VAL A 46 -4.98 -4.49 5.46
N ILE A 47 -6.17 -4.46 4.88
CA ILE A 47 -6.40 -4.86 3.49
C ILE A 47 -6.89 -3.67 2.70
N PHE A 48 -6.19 -3.34 1.60
CA PHE A 48 -6.59 -2.30 0.67
C PHE A 48 -7.36 -2.92 -0.50
N PHE A 49 -8.66 -2.62 -0.53
CA PHE A 49 -9.59 -3.10 -1.54
C PHE A 49 -9.91 -2.04 -2.59
N GLN A 50 -10.38 -2.53 -3.72
CA GLN A 50 -11.11 -1.76 -4.73
C GLN A 50 -12.46 -1.30 -4.13
N GLU A 51 -13.04 -0.20 -4.63
CA GLU A 51 -14.28 0.37 -4.08
C GLU A 51 -15.45 -0.62 -4.05
N SER A 52 -15.57 -1.47 -5.10
CA SER A 52 -16.61 -2.50 -5.20
C SER A 52 -16.60 -3.53 -4.06
N ASN A 53 -15.47 -3.69 -3.38
CA ASN A 53 -15.28 -4.68 -2.32
C ASN A 53 -15.19 -4.08 -0.90
N LEU A 54 -15.25 -2.73 -0.76
CA LEU A 54 -15.13 -2.08 0.55
C LEU A 54 -16.31 -2.44 1.47
N LEU A 55 -17.55 -2.17 1.04
CA LEU A 55 -18.73 -2.46 1.86
C LEU A 55 -18.88 -3.93 2.20
N PRO A 56 -18.78 -4.88 1.24
CA PRO A 56 -18.82 -6.31 1.56
C PRO A 56 -17.76 -6.74 2.58
N SER A 57 -16.55 -6.17 2.49
CA SER A 57 -15.47 -6.49 3.43
C SER A 57 -15.72 -5.91 4.82
N LEU A 58 -16.23 -4.68 4.91
CA LEU A 58 -16.58 -4.03 6.17
C LEU A 58 -17.69 -4.78 6.93
N GLU A 59 -18.64 -5.41 6.21
CA GLU A 59 -19.72 -6.21 6.83
C GLU A 59 -19.19 -7.40 7.65
N VAL A 60 -18.07 -7.98 7.27
CA VAL A 60 -17.51 -9.20 7.89
C VAL A 60 -16.24 -8.94 8.70
N ALA A 61 -15.61 -7.78 8.55
CA ALA A 61 -14.38 -7.43 9.25
C ALA A 61 -14.62 -7.31 10.76
N ASN A 62 -13.80 -8.00 11.56
CA ASN A 62 -13.87 -7.97 13.01
C ASN A 62 -12.63 -7.29 13.62
N LYS A 63 -11.42 -7.78 13.33
CA LYS A 63 -10.15 -7.22 13.81
C LYS A 63 -9.26 -6.70 12.67
N THR A 64 -9.48 -7.15 11.45
CA THR A 64 -8.77 -6.67 10.26
C THR A 64 -9.32 -5.30 9.85
N ARG A 65 -8.44 -4.33 9.64
CA ARG A 65 -8.85 -3.01 9.16
C ARG A 65 -8.98 -3.01 7.64
N ILE A 66 -10.00 -2.30 7.16
CA ILE A 66 -10.29 -2.18 5.73
C ILE A 66 -9.86 -0.80 5.25
N GLY A 67 -9.09 -0.78 4.18
CA GLY A 67 -8.57 0.41 3.54
C GLY A 67 -8.94 0.50 2.06
N CYS A 68 -8.89 1.71 1.51
CA CYS A 68 -9.04 1.98 0.08
C CYS A 68 -7.68 2.21 -0.61
N GLN A 69 -7.70 2.19 -1.94
CA GLN A 69 -6.50 2.34 -2.78
C GLN A 69 -6.35 3.79 -3.27
N GLY A 70 -6.01 4.68 -2.34
CA GLY A 70 -5.85 6.12 -2.58
C GLY A 70 -7.11 6.93 -2.26
N VAL A 71 -6.95 8.24 -2.14
CA VAL A 71 -8.01 9.24 -2.07
C VAL A 71 -7.66 10.43 -2.94
N HIS A 72 -8.66 11.22 -3.30
CA HIS A 72 -8.45 12.40 -4.14
C HIS A 72 -7.74 13.52 -3.36
N TYR A 73 -7.00 14.37 -4.10
CA TYR A 73 -6.27 15.53 -3.53
C TYR A 73 -7.16 16.67 -3.04
N ASP A 74 -8.48 16.58 -3.26
CA ASP A 74 -9.49 17.52 -2.80
C ASP A 74 -10.67 16.77 -2.20
N ASP A 75 -11.54 17.44 -1.42
CA ASP A 75 -12.62 16.80 -0.69
C ASP A 75 -13.90 17.63 -0.68
N VAL A 76 -14.98 17.02 -0.22
CA VAL A 76 -16.30 17.66 -0.06
C VAL A 76 -16.22 18.75 1.02
N GLU A 77 -16.66 19.96 0.68
CA GLU A 77 -16.76 21.08 1.60
C GLU A 77 -18.18 21.63 1.67
N GLN A 78 -18.69 21.78 2.89
CA GLN A 78 -20.01 22.32 3.13
C GLN A 78 -20.13 23.76 2.62
N GLY A 79 -21.14 24.02 1.80
CA GLY A 79 -21.38 25.36 1.25
C GLY A 79 -20.45 25.77 0.10
N HIS A 80 -19.56 24.90 -0.34
CA HIS A 80 -18.60 25.16 -1.42
C HIS A 80 -18.86 24.29 -2.67
N ASN A 81 -18.52 23.01 -2.62
CA ASN A 81 -18.61 22.13 -3.81
C ASN A 81 -19.74 21.10 -3.76
N PHE A 82 -20.40 20.94 -2.61
CA PHE A 82 -21.59 20.08 -2.41
C PHE A 82 -21.40 18.60 -2.82
N GLY A 83 -20.15 18.11 -2.93
CA GLY A 83 -19.87 16.74 -3.37
C GLY A 83 -19.74 16.57 -4.89
N ALA A 84 -19.37 17.62 -5.63
CA ALA A 84 -19.18 17.58 -7.08
C ALA A 84 -17.89 16.85 -7.49
N PHE A 85 -17.78 15.57 -7.19
CA PHE A 85 -16.64 14.67 -7.46
C PHE A 85 -17.09 13.40 -8.18
N THR A 86 -17.41 13.48 -9.46
CA THR A 86 -17.96 12.36 -10.26
C THR A 86 -16.83 11.42 -10.46
N THR A 87 -16.00 10.97 -10.46
CA THR A 87 -14.95 9.96 -10.77
C THR A 87 -14.06 9.70 -9.58
N PHE A 88 -13.97 10.67 -8.68
CA PHE A 88 -12.94 10.70 -7.65
C PHE A 88 -13.46 10.20 -6.30
N ARG A 89 -12.64 9.42 -5.65
CA ARG A 89 -12.84 8.88 -4.31
C ARG A 89 -12.29 9.87 -3.29
N THR A 90 -13.16 10.65 -2.64
CA THR A 90 -12.72 11.61 -1.61
C THR A 90 -12.51 10.94 -0.26
N ALA A 91 -11.68 11.51 0.62
CA ALA A 91 -11.45 10.95 1.95
C ALA A 91 -12.75 10.89 2.77
N LYS A 92 -13.57 11.93 2.74
CA LYS A 92 -14.89 11.93 3.42
C LYS A 92 -15.83 10.86 2.89
N SER A 93 -15.83 10.58 1.58
CA SER A 93 -16.67 9.51 1.05
C SER A 93 -16.25 8.14 1.57
N MET A 94 -14.97 7.93 1.81
CA MET A 94 -14.44 6.68 2.38
C MET A 94 -14.73 6.56 3.87
N THR A 95 -14.49 7.61 4.65
CA THR A 95 -14.79 7.58 6.09
C THR A 95 -16.28 7.50 6.38
N ALA A 96 -17.12 8.08 5.53
CA ALA A 96 -18.58 7.99 5.64
C ALA A 96 -19.11 6.55 5.54
N ILE A 97 -18.42 5.65 4.86
CA ILE A 97 -18.77 4.23 4.77
C ILE A 97 -17.99 3.34 5.77
N GLY A 98 -17.14 3.94 6.63
CA GLY A 98 -16.41 3.23 7.68
C GLY A 98 -14.98 2.80 7.30
N VAL A 99 -14.44 3.23 6.16
CA VAL A 99 -13.05 2.96 5.78
C VAL A 99 -12.11 3.85 6.59
N THR A 100 -11.12 3.26 7.23
CA THR A 100 -10.20 3.94 8.16
C THR A 100 -8.76 4.05 7.68
N ASP A 101 -8.42 3.38 6.60
CA ASP A 101 -7.06 3.27 6.08
C ASP A 101 -7.02 3.55 4.57
N THR A 102 -5.90 4.06 4.09
CA THR A 102 -5.64 4.24 2.65
C THR A 102 -4.18 4.00 2.32
N ILE A 103 -3.88 3.57 1.09
CA ILE A 103 -2.54 3.48 0.54
C ILE A 103 -2.35 4.59 -0.49
N ILE A 104 -1.28 5.38 -0.37
CA ILE A 104 -0.98 6.53 -1.24
C ILE A 104 0.47 6.49 -1.67
N GLY A 105 0.75 6.86 -2.92
CA GLY A 105 2.10 6.92 -3.48
C GLY A 105 2.67 5.57 -3.93
N HIS A 106 1.83 4.52 -4.04
CA HIS A 106 2.22 3.23 -4.60
C HIS A 106 2.91 3.41 -5.97
N CYS A 107 3.87 2.56 -6.30
CA CYS A 107 4.66 2.70 -7.54
C CYS A 107 3.80 2.81 -8.81
N GLU A 108 2.65 2.15 -8.87
CA GLU A 108 1.71 2.26 -10.00
C GLU A 108 1.03 3.64 -10.05
N GLU A 109 0.64 4.21 -8.92
CA GLU A 109 0.07 5.55 -8.81
C GLU A 109 1.09 6.62 -9.23
N ARG A 110 2.32 6.55 -8.70
CA ARG A 110 3.42 7.44 -9.11
C ARG A 110 3.67 7.39 -10.62
N LYS A 111 3.70 6.19 -11.18
CA LYS A 111 3.87 5.98 -12.62
C LYS A 111 2.71 6.61 -13.42
N HIS A 112 1.47 6.45 -12.96
CA HIS A 112 0.29 7.02 -13.59
C HIS A 112 0.30 8.55 -13.56
N LEU A 113 0.55 9.15 -12.40
CA LEU A 113 0.62 10.59 -12.23
C LEU A 113 1.74 11.21 -13.08
N ASN A 114 2.94 10.61 -13.08
CA ASN A 114 4.05 11.04 -13.93
C ASN A 114 3.68 10.97 -15.42
N TYR A 115 2.97 9.92 -15.85
CA TYR A 115 2.51 9.81 -17.23
C TYR A 115 1.54 10.93 -17.61
N ILE A 116 0.52 11.22 -16.77
CA ILE A 116 -0.42 12.30 -17.01
C ILE A 116 0.31 13.65 -17.11
N MET A 117 1.23 13.92 -16.19
CA MET A 117 2.00 15.18 -16.18
C MET A 117 2.84 15.32 -17.45
N SER A 118 3.46 14.23 -17.92
CA SER A 118 4.26 14.23 -19.15
C SER A 118 3.43 14.57 -20.40
N LEU A 119 2.18 14.10 -20.47
CA LEU A 119 1.28 14.43 -21.58
C LEU A 119 0.94 15.92 -21.64
N GLY A 120 0.88 16.59 -20.49
CA GLY A 120 0.66 18.04 -20.40
C GLY A 120 1.92 18.88 -20.60
N GLY A 121 3.08 18.27 -20.89
CA GLY A 121 4.36 18.97 -21.00
C GLY A 121 4.86 19.55 -19.66
N ASN A 122 4.31 19.10 -18.55
CA ASN A 122 4.67 19.57 -17.21
C ASN A 122 5.64 18.61 -16.54
N ASN A 123 6.76 19.15 -16.05
CA ASN A 123 7.76 18.43 -15.27
C ASN A 123 7.59 18.71 -13.75
N GLY A 124 6.34 18.79 -13.28
CA GLY A 124 6.05 18.99 -11.86
C GLY A 124 6.51 17.82 -10.99
N ASP A 125 6.44 18.02 -9.68
CA ASP A 125 6.78 16.98 -8.71
C ASP A 125 5.52 16.21 -8.28
N VAL A 126 5.45 14.93 -8.60
CA VAL A 126 4.36 14.02 -8.18
C VAL A 126 4.17 14.03 -6.65
N ASN A 127 5.25 14.22 -5.88
CA ASN A 127 5.16 14.26 -4.42
C ASN A 127 4.29 15.42 -3.89
N VAL A 128 4.13 16.50 -4.67
CA VAL A 128 3.21 17.60 -4.32
C VAL A 128 1.75 17.16 -4.40
N ILE A 129 1.39 16.38 -5.42
CA ILE A 129 0.02 15.83 -5.55
C ILE A 129 -0.25 14.85 -4.42
N LEU A 130 0.67 13.90 -4.19
CA LEU A 130 0.56 12.91 -3.13
C LEU A 130 0.50 13.55 -1.74
N ASN A 131 1.20 14.68 -1.52
CA ASN A 131 1.09 15.45 -0.28
C ASN A 131 -0.34 15.97 -0.06
N GLN A 132 -1.03 16.46 -1.11
CA GLN A 132 -2.41 16.91 -0.97
C GLN A 132 -3.35 15.74 -0.66
N GLU A 133 -3.18 14.60 -1.30
CA GLU A 133 -3.96 13.38 -1.00
C GLU A 133 -3.77 12.93 0.45
N ILE A 134 -2.53 12.90 0.93
CA ILE A 134 -2.20 12.59 2.33
C ILE A 134 -2.85 13.59 3.29
N LYS A 135 -2.83 14.88 2.97
CA LYS A 135 -3.49 15.91 3.78
C LYS A 135 -5.00 15.71 3.84
N MET A 136 -5.64 15.35 2.73
CA MET A 136 -7.09 15.05 2.73
C MET A 136 -7.38 13.81 3.59
N ALA A 137 -6.61 12.73 3.44
CA ALA A 137 -6.76 11.53 4.25
C ALA A 137 -6.58 11.81 5.76
N THR A 138 -5.51 12.50 6.15
CA THR A 138 -5.21 12.78 7.56
C THR A 138 -6.14 13.80 8.20
N LYS A 139 -6.70 14.74 7.44
CA LYS A 139 -7.77 15.65 7.87
C LYS A 139 -9.01 14.86 8.32
N GLU A 140 -9.33 13.79 7.63
CA GLU A 140 -10.43 12.87 7.97
C GLU A 140 -9.98 11.73 8.92
N LYS A 141 -8.78 11.84 9.51
CA LYS A 141 -8.21 10.90 10.49
C LYS A 141 -8.00 9.48 9.93
N MET A 142 -7.84 9.34 8.63
CA MET A 142 -7.48 8.07 8.02
C MET A 142 -6.00 7.75 8.28
N ASN A 143 -5.68 6.49 8.54
CA ASN A 143 -4.31 6.01 8.54
C ASN A 143 -3.82 5.89 7.09
N VAL A 144 -2.63 6.37 6.84
CA VAL A 144 -2.03 6.35 5.49
C VAL A 144 -0.81 5.45 5.47
N LEU A 145 -0.82 4.45 4.60
CA LEU A 145 0.39 3.77 4.18
C LEU A 145 0.98 4.53 2.99
N TYR A 146 1.99 5.36 3.26
CA TYR A 146 2.67 6.14 2.24
C TYR A 146 3.79 5.32 1.60
N CYS A 147 3.65 5.00 0.32
CA CYS A 147 4.63 4.26 -0.45
C CYS A 147 5.69 5.17 -1.04
N ILE A 148 6.94 4.85 -0.77
CA ILE A 148 8.11 5.53 -1.32
C ILE A 148 9.12 4.51 -1.84
N GLY A 149 9.93 4.93 -2.82
CA GLY A 149 10.96 4.07 -3.37
C GLY A 149 11.57 4.66 -4.64
N GLU A 150 12.74 4.15 -4.98
CA GLU A 150 13.49 4.55 -6.15
C GLU A 150 13.29 3.58 -7.33
N THR A 151 13.38 4.11 -8.55
CA THR A 151 13.40 3.35 -9.80
C THR A 151 14.82 2.87 -10.14
N SER A 152 14.95 2.08 -11.21
CA SER A 152 16.28 1.63 -11.70
C SER A 152 17.23 2.78 -12.02
N ASP A 153 16.70 3.84 -12.61
CA ASP A 153 17.49 4.99 -13.04
C ASP A 153 17.87 5.93 -11.89
N GLU A 154 17.23 5.73 -10.73
CA GLU A 154 17.42 6.54 -9.52
C GLU A 154 18.32 5.86 -8.48
N GLN A 155 18.76 4.62 -8.70
CA GLN A 155 19.53 3.85 -7.71
C GLN A 155 20.80 4.56 -7.21
N ASP A 156 21.53 5.25 -8.08
CA ASP A 156 22.73 5.97 -7.70
C ASP A 156 22.43 7.18 -6.79
N ASN A 157 21.23 7.73 -6.87
CA ASN A 157 20.75 8.86 -6.10
C ASN A 157 19.63 8.49 -5.10
N LYS A 158 19.50 7.22 -4.73
CA LYS A 158 18.39 6.69 -3.92
C LYS A 158 18.10 7.48 -2.65
N TYR A 159 19.12 7.91 -1.95
CA TYR A 159 18.96 8.66 -0.70
C TYR A 159 18.31 10.04 -0.93
N GLU A 160 18.73 10.76 -1.96
CA GLU A 160 18.13 12.07 -2.31
C GLU A 160 16.70 11.89 -2.82
N VAL A 161 16.42 10.83 -3.57
CA VAL A 161 15.07 10.49 -4.04
C VAL A 161 14.14 10.21 -2.85
N LEU A 162 14.54 9.33 -1.94
CA LEU A 162 13.77 8.97 -0.75
C LEU A 162 13.57 10.18 0.17
N LYS A 163 14.63 10.98 0.39
CA LYS A 163 14.56 12.22 1.16
C LYS A 163 13.53 13.17 0.57
N ARG A 164 13.58 13.43 -0.76
CA ARG A 164 12.63 14.29 -1.44
C ARG A 164 11.19 13.77 -1.32
N GLN A 165 10.98 12.47 -1.48
CA GLN A 165 9.66 11.85 -1.33
C GLN A 165 9.09 12.05 0.08
N ILE A 166 9.93 11.95 1.12
CA ILE A 166 9.54 12.20 2.52
C ILE A 166 9.31 13.70 2.77
N GLU A 167 10.29 14.54 2.46
CA GLU A 167 10.21 15.98 2.78
C GLU A 167 9.08 16.71 2.08
N VAL A 168 8.82 16.36 0.80
CA VAL A 168 7.73 16.96 0.03
C VAL A 168 6.39 16.27 0.34
N GLY A 169 6.38 14.94 0.34
CA GLY A 169 5.13 14.16 0.52
C GLY A 169 4.54 14.28 1.92
N LEU A 170 5.37 14.46 2.95
CA LEU A 170 4.92 14.59 4.35
C LEU A 170 4.98 16.04 4.88
N LYS A 171 5.18 17.02 4.00
CA LYS A 171 5.21 18.42 4.40
C LYS A 171 3.88 18.86 5.02
N ASP A 172 3.93 19.37 6.27
CA ASP A 172 2.76 19.85 7.01
C ASP A 172 1.67 18.78 7.23
N VAL A 173 2.07 17.53 7.40
CA VAL A 173 1.18 16.35 7.66
C VAL A 173 1.28 15.95 9.13
N ASP A 174 0.15 15.50 9.71
CA ASP A 174 0.13 14.90 11.06
C ASP A 174 0.68 13.47 11.00
N LEU A 175 1.94 13.30 11.38
CA LEU A 175 2.69 12.04 11.27
C LEU A 175 2.10 10.88 12.07
N LYS A 176 1.23 11.14 13.05
CA LYS A 176 0.61 10.07 13.85
C LYS A 176 -0.28 9.12 13.03
N TYR A 177 -0.73 9.57 11.86
CA TYR A 177 -1.53 8.77 10.93
C TYR A 177 -0.69 8.06 9.87
N ILE A 178 0.62 8.28 9.82
CA ILE A 178 1.47 7.85 8.72
C ILE A 178 2.30 6.62 9.08
N LYS A 179 2.35 5.67 8.16
CA LYS A 179 3.38 4.64 8.08
C LYS A 179 3.98 4.68 6.68
N ILE A 180 5.25 4.32 6.54
CA ILE A 180 5.93 4.25 5.25
C ILE A 180 6.01 2.80 4.76
N ALA A 181 5.69 2.55 3.49
CA ALA A 181 6.07 1.34 2.79
C ALA A 181 7.26 1.65 1.86
N TYR A 182 8.38 1.01 2.11
CA TYR A 182 9.53 1.10 1.21
C TYR A 182 9.40 0.12 0.05
N GLU A 183 9.30 0.63 -1.16
CA GLU A 183 9.15 -0.10 -2.41
C GLU A 183 10.40 0.06 -3.29
N PRO A 184 11.39 -0.86 -3.28
CA PRO A 184 12.48 -0.84 -4.27
C PRO A 184 11.91 -1.14 -5.67
N VAL A 185 11.42 -0.10 -6.38
CA VAL A 185 10.63 -0.23 -7.62
C VAL A 185 11.37 -1.04 -8.68
N TRP A 186 12.70 -0.93 -8.72
CA TRP A 186 13.58 -1.68 -9.62
C TRP A 186 13.55 -3.20 -9.38
N ALA A 187 13.17 -3.64 -8.18
CA ALA A 187 13.12 -5.04 -7.76
C ALA A 187 11.70 -5.63 -7.72
N ILE A 188 10.67 -4.83 -8.05
CA ILE A 188 9.26 -5.27 -8.02
C ILE A 188 8.85 -5.84 -9.38
N GLY A 189 8.16 -6.98 -9.34
CA GLY A 189 7.56 -7.62 -10.50
C GLY A 189 8.14 -8.99 -10.85
N PRO A 190 7.54 -9.68 -11.82
CA PRO A 190 7.99 -11.00 -12.25
C PRO A 190 9.43 -11.00 -12.78
N GLY A 191 10.23 -11.99 -12.36
CA GLY A 191 11.63 -12.13 -12.82
C GLY A 191 12.62 -11.16 -12.22
N LYS A 192 12.21 -10.29 -11.31
CA LYS A 192 13.10 -9.38 -10.58
C LYS A 192 13.70 -10.05 -9.34
N THR A 193 14.93 -9.67 -9.02
CA THR A 193 15.62 -10.16 -7.81
C THR A 193 15.44 -9.14 -6.69
N PRO A 194 14.85 -9.53 -5.56
CA PRO A 194 14.76 -8.66 -4.38
C PRO A 194 16.14 -8.24 -3.87
N PRO A 195 16.27 -7.06 -3.26
CA PRO A 195 17.52 -6.64 -2.61
C PRO A 195 17.86 -7.57 -1.44
N ASN A 196 19.15 -7.62 -1.09
CA ASN A 196 19.62 -8.37 0.08
C ASN A 196 19.26 -7.67 1.40
N LYS A 197 19.47 -8.38 2.52
CA LYS A 197 19.14 -7.91 3.87
C LYS A 197 19.84 -6.59 4.19
N GLU A 198 21.13 -6.48 3.89
CA GLU A 198 21.95 -5.32 4.21
C GLU A 198 21.45 -4.08 3.52
N TYR A 199 21.06 -4.20 2.24
CA TYR A 199 20.50 -3.10 1.46
C TYR A 199 19.15 -2.63 2.07
N ILE A 200 18.25 -3.55 2.36
CA ILE A 200 16.93 -3.21 2.93
C ILE A 200 17.11 -2.54 4.29
N GLN A 201 17.99 -3.08 5.14
CA GLN A 201 18.27 -2.55 6.46
C GLN A 201 18.87 -1.13 6.40
N ASP A 202 19.80 -0.90 5.47
CA ASP A 202 20.41 0.40 5.25
C ASP A 202 19.37 1.46 4.86
N ILE A 203 18.50 1.15 3.90
CA ILE A 203 17.42 2.05 3.48
C ILE A 203 16.41 2.28 4.63
N ALA A 204 16.04 1.25 5.37
CA ALA A 204 15.10 1.41 6.49
C ALA A 204 15.69 2.32 7.60
N ARG A 205 16.97 2.18 7.90
CA ARG A 205 17.69 3.10 8.81
C ARG A 205 17.70 4.52 8.30
N TYR A 206 18.00 4.69 7.01
CA TYR A 206 18.01 6.01 6.39
C TYR A 206 16.64 6.68 6.48
N ILE A 207 15.56 5.98 6.13
CA ILE A 207 14.19 6.50 6.25
C ILE A 207 13.89 6.90 7.70
N LYS A 208 14.18 6.03 8.68
CA LYS A 208 13.96 6.31 10.10
C LYS A 208 14.83 7.45 10.64
N SER A 209 15.97 7.73 10.02
CA SER A 209 16.80 8.89 10.37
C SER A 209 16.19 10.22 9.91
N LEU A 210 15.37 10.22 8.86
CA LEU A 210 14.68 11.39 8.36
C LEU A 210 13.35 11.65 9.09
N VAL A 211 12.64 10.56 9.45
CA VAL A 211 11.32 10.65 10.10
C VAL A 211 11.10 9.46 11.04
N ASN A 212 10.69 9.75 12.28
CA ASN A 212 10.48 8.72 13.30
C ASN A 212 9.07 8.12 13.25
N ILE A 213 8.83 7.28 12.24
CA ILE A 213 7.56 6.55 12.06
C ILE A 213 7.83 5.08 11.69
N GLU A 214 6.79 4.25 11.71
CA GLU A 214 6.89 2.83 11.33
C GLU A 214 7.19 2.69 9.83
N VAL A 215 8.10 1.77 9.50
CA VAL A 215 8.52 1.45 8.13
C VAL A 215 8.29 -0.02 7.84
N VAL A 216 7.57 -0.33 6.76
CA VAL A 216 7.33 -1.69 6.29
C VAL A 216 7.99 -1.94 4.94
N TYR A 217 8.34 -3.20 4.65
CA TYR A 217 8.93 -3.59 3.38
C TYR A 217 7.85 -3.88 2.32
N GLY A 218 7.91 -3.21 1.17
CA GLY A 218 6.98 -3.34 0.05
C GLY A 218 7.59 -3.90 -1.25
N GLY A 219 8.79 -4.47 -1.19
CA GLY A 219 9.54 -4.96 -2.35
C GLY A 219 9.27 -6.42 -2.76
N GLY A 220 8.05 -6.94 -2.54
CA GLY A 220 7.71 -8.33 -2.84
C GLY A 220 8.05 -9.29 -1.70
N LEU A 221 7.32 -9.17 -0.59
CA LEU A 221 7.36 -10.11 0.51
C LEU A 221 6.78 -11.46 0.09
N LYS A 222 7.56 -12.52 0.22
CA LYS A 222 7.25 -13.90 -0.20
C LYS A 222 7.75 -14.89 0.85
N VAL A 223 7.33 -16.16 0.75
CA VAL A 223 7.78 -17.23 1.65
C VAL A 223 9.31 -17.29 1.73
N GLU A 224 10.01 -17.22 0.58
CA GLU A 224 11.44 -17.39 0.49
C GLU A 224 12.24 -16.28 1.21
N ASN A 225 11.68 -15.10 1.37
CA ASN A 225 12.37 -13.97 2.02
C ASN A 225 11.71 -13.50 3.34
N ALA A 226 10.54 -14.03 3.69
CA ALA A 226 9.76 -13.55 4.83
C ALA A 226 10.54 -13.59 6.16
N LYS A 227 11.24 -14.69 6.44
CA LYS A 227 12.05 -14.85 7.65
C LYS A 227 13.23 -13.88 7.70
N MET A 228 13.88 -13.66 6.55
CA MET A 228 14.96 -12.68 6.43
C MET A 228 14.45 -11.26 6.66
N ILE A 229 13.35 -10.88 6.03
CA ILE A 229 12.72 -9.56 6.19
C ILE A 229 12.28 -9.33 7.64
N ALA A 230 11.66 -10.33 8.28
CA ALA A 230 11.23 -10.26 9.68
C ALA A 230 12.40 -10.01 10.64
N SER A 231 13.59 -10.57 10.32
CA SER A 231 14.81 -10.42 11.13
C SER A 231 15.47 -9.05 11.04
N ILE A 232 14.95 -8.10 10.25
CA ILE A 232 15.46 -6.72 10.14
C ILE A 232 14.80 -5.86 11.23
N PRO A 233 15.56 -5.41 12.26
CA PRO A 233 14.97 -4.72 13.40
C PRO A 233 14.36 -3.36 13.05
N GLU A 234 14.81 -2.72 11.99
CA GLU A 234 14.31 -1.42 11.53
C GLU A 234 12.96 -1.52 10.81
N LEU A 235 12.52 -2.72 10.43
CA LEU A 235 11.22 -2.91 9.79
C LEU A 235 10.12 -3.21 10.81
N ASP A 236 8.96 -2.61 10.61
CA ASP A 236 7.78 -2.75 11.44
C ASP A 236 6.71 -3.63 10.79
N GLY A 237 7.05 -4.32 9.70
CA GLY A 237 6.15 -5.22 8.99
C GLY A 237 6.43 -5.35 7.50
N GLY A 238 5.39 -5.74 6.74
CA GLY A 238 5.47 -5.92 5.30
C GLY A 238 4.19 -5.55 4.56
N LEU A 239 4.35 -5.25 3.27
CA LEU A 239 3.27 -5.04 2.31
C LEU A 239 3.30 -6.19 1.28
N ILE A 240 2.20 -6.92 1.19
CA ILE A 240 2.00 -8.05 0.29
C ILE A 240 1.00 -7.65 -0.78
N ALA A 241 1.17 -8.18 -2.00
CA ALA A 241 0.19 -8.09 -3.07
C ALA A 241 -0.02 -9.48 -3.69
N LEU A 242 0.73 -9.82 -4.77
CA LEU A 242 0.72 -11.16 -5.32
C LEU A 242 1.46 -12.13 -4.39
N THR A 243 0.91 -13.34 -4.26
CA THR A 243 1.53 -14.42 -3.48
C THR A 243 2.17 -15.49 -4.35
N ARG A 244 1.71 -15.64 -5.59
CA ARG A 244 2.24 -16.62 -6.53
C ARG A 244 2.68 -15.96 -7.83
N PHE A 245 3.88 -16.35 -8.29
CA PHE A 245 4.51 -15.83 -9.51
C PHE A 245 4.83 -17.03 -10.42
N GLY A 246 4.46 -16.97 -11.70
CA GLY A 246 4.72 -18.03 -12.65
C GLY A 246 3.46 -18.51 -13.38
N LYS A 247 3.30 -19.83 -13.58
CA LYS A 247 2.20 -20.37 -14.38
C LYS A 247 0.81 -20.09 -13.79
N ASP A 248 0.70 -20.09 -12.46
CA ASP A 248 -0.54 -19.83 -11.72
C ASP A 248 -0.47 -18.47 -11.01
N PHE A 249 -0.17 -17.44 -11.77
CA PHE A 249 0.01 -16.09 -11.27
C PHE A 249 -1.25 -15.56 -10.56
N GLY A 250 -1.12 -15.07 -9.31
CA GLY A 250 -2.27 -14.58 -8.57
C GLY A 250 -2.05 -14.33 -7.08
N PHE A 251 -3.15 -14.03 -6.40
CA PHE A 251 -3.25 -13.97 -4.94
C PHE A 251 -3.96 -15.23 -4.44
N TYR A 252 -3.32 -15.98 -3.55
CA TYR A 252 -3.82 -17.21 -2.95
C TYR A 252 -3.80 -17.10 -1.44
N LEU A 253 -4.91 -17.45 -0.79
CA LEU A 253 -5.08 -17.32 0.66
C LEU A 253 -4.09 -18.20 1.44
N GLU A 254 -3.87 -19.42 0.98
CA GLU A 254 -2.95 -20.36 1.60
C GLU A 254 -1.49 -19.86 1.53
N ASP A 255 -1.08 -19.34 0.37
CA ASP A 255 0.26 -18.76 0.19
C ASP A 255 0.43 -17.52 1.06
N PHE A 256 -0.62 -16.69 1.19
CA PHE A 256 -0.61 -15.54 2.10
C PHE A 256 -0.39 -15.96 3.54
N LYS A 257 -1.11 -17.00 3.99
CA LYS A 257 -0.93 -17.57 5.33
C LYS A 257 0.49 -18.09 5.54
N GLU A 258 1.03 -18.81 4.57
CA GLU A 258 2.41 -19.33 4.63
C GLU A 258 3.44 -18.21 4.73
N ILE A 259 3.28 -17.11 4.00
CA ILE A 259 4.13 -15.91 4.11
C ILE A 259 4.06 -15.33 5.53
N VAL A 260 2.84 -15.19 6.09
CA VAL A 260 2.62 -14.65 7.45
C VAL A 260 3.24 -15.55 8.51
N ASP A 261 3.04 -16.86 8.43
CA ASP A 261 3.61 -17.82 9.36
C ASP A 261 5.15 -17.82 9.30
N THR A 262 5.72 -17.83 8.10
CA THR A 262 7.18 -17.77 7.90
C THR A 262 7.76 -16.43 8.39
N TYR A 263 7.04 -15.32 8.18
CA TYR A 263 7.43 -14.01 8.75
C TYR A 263 7.47 -14.06 10.28
N LYS A 264 6.46 -14.68 10.92
CA LYS A 264 6.38 -14.84 12.37
C LYS A 264 7.55 -15.62 12.96
N GLU A 265 8.03 -16.64 12.25
CA GLU A 265 9.21 -17.43 12.66
C GLU A 265 10.52 -16.63 12.64
N GLY A 266 10.56 -15.51 11.93
CA GLY A 266 11.72 -14.62 11.83
C GLY A 266 11.79 -13.52 12.89
N LEU A 267 10.73 -13.35 13.71
CA LEU A 267 10.63 -12.36 14.78
C LEU A 267 11.28 -12.89 16.06
#